data_1be25a07a4e61663de1532329b710471
#
_entry.id   1be25a07a4e61663de1532329b710471
#
_cell.length_a   1.000
_cell.length_b   1.000
_cell.length_c   1.000
_cell.angle_alpha   90.00
_cell.angle_beta   90.00
_cell.angle_gamma   90.00
#
_symmetry.space_group_name_H-M   'P 1'
#
loop_
_entity.id
_entity.type
_entity.pdbx_description
1 polymer ?
#
loop_
_entity_poly.entity_id
_entity_poly.type
_entity_poly.pdbx_seq_one_letter_code
_entity_poly.pdbx_strand_id
1 'polypeptide(L)'
;DIKNREDLVKFPILTKNEIKEWLTPLVDSEKERMHIVSTSGSTGMPLKTIVSPRENAFLTANWLRIAVKNGVNPFTAKTLALKDPQIVAAGNESIIQKFGILRRKKLPFTAEPDYLVAEFNKYKPDFFYAHKTKLLQMIDYAEKNSITLYHPPAYAVISEMISEQDEKVFRKYLGDHIFT
;
A
#
# COMPACT_ATOMS: atom_id res chain seq x y z
N ASP A 1 -36.54 -5.34 9.14
CA ASP A 1 -35.94 -6.60 8.64
C ASP A 1 -35.53 -6.46 7.19
N ILE A 2 -34.30 -6.85 6.87
CA ILE A 2 -33.76 -6.90 5.50
C ILE A 2 -33.84 -8.33 5.04
N LYS A 3 -34.61 -8.57 3.98
CA LYS A 3 -34.88 -9.95 3.45
C LYS A 3 -34.35 -10.11 2.03
N ASN A 4 -34.23 -9.04 1.28
CA ASN A 4 -33.77 -9.05 -0.10
C ASN A 4 -32.98 -7.77 -0.47
N ARG A 5 -32.47 -7.71 -1.70
CA ARG A 5 -31.67 -6.59 -2.20
C ARG A 5 -32.45 -5.27 -2.26
N GLU A 6 -33.75 -5.31 -2.48
CA GLU A 6 -34.62 -4.14 -2.59
C GLU A 6 -34.78 -3.45 -1.22
N ASP A 7 -34.62 -4.20 -0.14
CA ASP A 7 -34.67 -3.66 1.21
C ASP A 7 -33.46 -2.76 1.56
N LEU A 8 -32.40 -2.74 0.73
CA LEU A 8 -31.22 -1.89 0.96
C LEU A 8 -31.58 -0.41 0.99
N VAL A 9 -32.63 0.01 0.30
CA VAL A 9 -33.13 1.40 0.34
C VAL A 9 -33.66 1.82 1.71
N LYS A 10 -33.92 0.87 2.61
CA LYS A 10 -34.37 1.13 3.98
C LYS A 10 -33.23 1.53 4.93
N PHE A 11 -31.97 1.31 4.52
CA PHE A 11 -30.83 1.78 5.30
C PHE A 11 -30.64 3.27 5.13
N PRO A 12 -30.35 3.99 6.21
CA PRO A 12 -29.94 5.37 6.11
C PRO A 12 -28.61 5.47 5.35
N ILE A 13 -28.45 6.54 4.59
CA ILE A 13 -27.17 6.88 3.99
C ILE A 13 -26.27 7.37 5.12
N LEU A 14 -25.21 6.62 5.42
CA LEU A 14 -24.22 7.01 6.39
C LEU A 14 -23.18 7.92 5.76
N THR A 15 -23.05 9.12 6.29
CA THR A 15 -22.00 10.05 5.92
C THR A 15 -20.69 9.70 6.62
N LYS A 16 -19.57 10.15 6.06
CA LYS A 16 -18.23 9.94 6.65
C LYS A 16 -18.12 10.56 8.06
N ASN A 17 -18.82 11.65 8.32
CA ASN A 17 -18.83 12.30 9.62
C ASN A 17 -19.57 11.46 10.67
N GLU A 18 -20.75 10.95 10.34
CA GLU A 18 -21.51 10.06 11.22
C GLU A 18 -20.72 8.79 11.54
N ILE A 19 -20.09 8.16 10.53
CA ILE A 19 -19.25 6.98 10.75
C ILE A 19 -18.10 7.33 11.70
N LYS A 20 -17.49 8.51 11.57
CA LYS A 20 -16.39 8.93 12.41
C LYS A 20 -16.83 9.12 13.87
N GLU A 21 -17.98 9.75 14.10
CA GLU A 21 -18.55 9.93 15.46
C GLU A 21 -18.78 8.59 16.15
N TRP A 22 -19.25 7.60 15.42
CA TRP A 22 -19.52 6.25 15.96
C TRP A 22 -18.25 5.42 16.17
N LEU A 23 -17.30 5.49 15.23
CA LEU A 23 -16.09 4.68 15.30
C LEU A 23 -15.05 5.21 16.28
N THR A 24 -15.00 6.52 16.54
CA THR A 24 -13.96 7.11 17.40
C THR A 24 -13.96 6.49 18.80
N PRO A 25 -15.08 6.43 19.52
CA PRO A 25 -15.12 5.81 20.84
C PRO A 25 -14.74 4.31 20.80
N LEU A 26 -15.19 3.59 19.75
CA LEU A 26 -14.89 2.17 19.58
C LEU A 26 -13.40 1.95 19.30
N VAL A 27 -12.79 2.76 18.44
CA VAL A 27 -11.34 2.72 18.17
C VAL A 27 -10.55 2.96 19.45
N ASP A 28 -10.96 3.92 20.28
CA ASP A 28 -10.27 4.25 21.53
C ASP A 28 -10.40 3.14 22.58
N SER A 29 -11.54 2.44 22.63
CA SER A 29 -11.77 1.32 23.56
C SER A 29 -11.05 0.03 23.15
N GLU A 30 -10.86 -0.21 21.85
CA GLU A 30 -10.35 -1.47 21.29
C GLU A 30 -8.90 -1.38 20.77
N LYS A 31 -8.25 -0.20 20.89
CA LYS A 31 -6.92 0.07 20.33
C LYS A 31 -5.82 -0.91 20.76
N GLU A 32 -5.96 -1.54 21.92
CA GLU A 32 -4.99 -2.53 22.43
C GLU A 32 -5.20 -3.93 21.84
N ARG A 33 -6.42 -4.23 21.36
CA ARG A 33 -6.82 -5.54 20.85
C ARG A 33 -6.93 -5.61 19.34
N MET A 34 -7.08 -4.46 18.70
CA MET A 34 -7.35 -4.33 17.28
C MET A 34 -6.25 -3.56 16.57
N HIS A 35 -6.10 -3.80 15.28
CA HIS A 35 -5.25 -2.98 14.41
C HIS A 35 -6.03 -1.78 13.90
N ILE A 36 -5.51 -0.59 14.09
CA ILE A 36 -6.09 0.63 13.54
C ILE A 36 -5.56 0.82 12.12
N VAL A 37 -6.48 0.92 11.16
CA VAL A 37 -6.19 1.22 9.76
C VAL A 37 -6.78 2.57 9.42
N SER A 38 -6.02 3.42 8.74
CA SER A 38 -6.47 4.74 8.30
C SER A 38 -6.60 4.78 6.79
N THR A 39 -7.69 5.39 6.29
CA THR A 39 -7.83 5.68 4.86
C THR A 39 -6.99 6.90 4.49
N SER A 40 -6.53 6.99 3.23
CA SER A 40 -5.73 8.12 2.73
C SER A 40 -6.44 9.48 2.76
N GLY A 41 -7.75 9.51 2.92
CA GLY A 41 -8.52 10.72 3.11
C GLY A 41 -8.43 11.73 1.95
N SER A 42 -8.61 11.29 0.71
CA SER A 42 -8.62 12.16 -0.49
C SER A 42 -9.53 13.40 -0.39
N THR A 43 -10.46 13.41 0.55
CA THR A 43 -11.40 14.53 0.84
C THR A 43 -11.03 15.31 2.11
N GLY A 44 -9.79 15.22 2.61
CA GLY A 44 -9.26 16.04 3.71
C GLY A 44 -9.03 15.31 5.02
N MET A 45 -9.99 14.54 5.57
CA MET A 45 -9.77 13.83 6.83
C MET A 45 -9.78 12.32 6.67
N PRO A 46 -8.72 11.59 7.11
CA PRO A 46 -8.70 10.16 7.09
C PRO A 46 -9.74 9.55 8.03
N LEU A 47 -10.39 8.47 7.59
CA LEU A 47 -11.24 7.66 8.44
C LEU A 47 -10.39 6.56 9.09
N LYS A 48 -10.39 6.48 10.41
CA LYS A 48 -9.80 5.39 11.16
C LYS A 48 -10.81 4.24 11.25
N THR A 49 -10.39 3.04 10.94
CA THR A 49 -11.17 1.82 11.14
C THR A 49 -10.39 0.85 12.00
N ILE A 50 -11.08 -0.08 12.61
CA ILE A 50 -10.47 -1.16 13.39
C ILE A 50 -10.54 -2.46 12.61
N VAL A 51 -9.46 -3.24 12.69
CA VAL A 51 -9.33 -4.54 12.05
C VAL A 51 -8.87 -5.55 13.09
N SER A 52 -9.61 -6.63 13.26
CA SER A 52 -9.20 -7.68 14.18
C SER A 52 -7.89 -8.36 13.74
N PRO A 53 -7.15 -9.00 14.65
CA PRO A 53 -5.95 -9.77 14.29
C PRO A 53 -6.24 -10.84 13.22
N ARG A 54 -7.40 -11.46 13.25
CA ARG A 54 -7.84 -12.47 12.28
C ARG A 54 -8.05 -11.86 10.89
N GLU A 55 -8.75 -10.73 10.81
CA GLU A 55 -8.95 -10.01 9.55
C GLU A 55 -7.64 -9.50 8.98
N ASN A 56 -6.75 -8.97 9.82
CA ASN A 56 -5.42 -8.54 9.40
C ASN A 56 -4.58 -9.70 8.87
N ALA A 57 -4.65 -10.87 9.51
CA ALA A 57 -4.01 -12.08 8.99
C ALA A 57 -4.58 -12.50 7.64
N PHE A 58 -5.90 -12.43 7.46
CA PHE A 58 -6.57 -12.73 6.20
C PHE A 58 -6.17 -11.75 5.09
N LEU A 59 -6.14 -10.45 5.37
CA LEU A 59 -5.66 -9.44 4.42
C LEU A 59 -4.21 -9.69 4.02
N THR A 60 -3.36 -10.05 4.99
CA THR A 60 -1.96 -10.40 4.75
C THR A 60 -1.84 -11.64 3.86
N ALA A 61 -2.64 -12.69 4.14
CA ALA A 61 -2.65 -13.91 3.34
C ALA A 61 -3.10 -13.67 1.90
N ASN A 62 -4.11 -12.83 1.70
CA ASN A 62 -4.54 -12.43 0.36
C ASN A 62 -3.42 -11.71 -0.40
N TRP A 63 -2.70 -10.84 0.28
CA TRP A 63 -1.57 -10.13 -0.29
C TRP A 63 -0.45 -11.08 -0.71
N LEU A 64 -0.08 -12.01 0.17
CA LEU A 64 0.92 -13.05 -0.11
C LEU A 64 0.48 -13.95 -1.29
N ARG A 65 -0.80 -14.30 -1.36
CA ARG A 65 -1.35 -15.08 -2.48
C ARG A 65 -1.17 -14.36 -3.81
N ILE A 66 -1.43 -13.06 -3.86
CA ILE A 66 -1.22 -12.26 -5.08
C ILE A 66 0.26 -12.26 -5.47
N ALA A 67 1.15 -12.03 -4.52
CA ALA A 67 2.59 -12.04 -4.76
C ALA A 67 3.07 -13.40 -5.32
N VAL A 68 2.67 -14.50 -4.68
CA VAL A 68 3.03 -15.88 -5.12
C VAL A 68 2.47 -16.19 -6.51
N LYS A 69 1.19 -15.85 -6.77
CA LYS A 69 0.58 -16.06 -8.09
C LYS A 69 1.35 -15.35 -9.20
N ASN A 70 2.04 -14.28 -8.88
CA ASN A 70 2.83 -13.47 -9.80
C ASN A 70 4.34 -13.78 -9.74
N GLY A 71 4.70 -14.96 -9.24
CA GLY A 71 6.09 -15.46 -9.26
C GLY A 71 6.98 -14.89 -8.17
N VAL A 72 6.45 -14.08 -7.25
CA VAL A 72 7.22 -13.52 -6.13
C VAL A 72 7.20 -14.50 -4.96
N ASN A 73 8.36 -15.03 -4.60
CA ASN A 73 8.49 -15.85 -3.40
C ASN A 73 8.55 -14.94 -2.14
N PRO A 74 7.49 -14.89 -1.32
CA PRO A 74 7.43 -13.97 -0.18
C PRO A 74 8.49 -14.26 0.90
N PHE A 75 9.03 -15.47 0.96
CA PHE A 75 10.03 -15.86 1.96
C PHE A 75 11.42 -15.30 1.64
N THR A 76 11.78 -15.19 0.36
CA THR A 76 13.11 -14.76 -0.08
C THR A 76 13.13 -13.37 -0.69
N ALA A 77 12.02 -12.91 -1.26
CA ALA A 77 11.93 -11.66 -1.99
C ALA A 77 12.14 -10.43 -1.09
N LYS A 78 12.88 -9.47 -1.63
CA LYS A 78 12.99 -8.11 -1.07
C LYS A 78 11.80 -7.29 -1.54
N THR A 79 10.93 -6.92 -0.62
CA THR A 79 9.78 -6.06 -0.91
C THR A 79 10.08 -4.63 -0.50
N LEU A 80 9.83 -3.67 -1.39
CA LEU A 80 9.83 -2.25 -1.10
C LEU A 80 8.40 -1.71 -1.20
N ALA A 81 8.01 -0.92 -0.21
CA ALA A 81 6.67 -0.34 -0.14
C ALA A 81 6.73 1.14 0.19
N LEU A 82 6.01 1.97 -0.55
CA LEU A 82 5.74 3.34 -0.14
C LEU A 82 4.53 3.35 0.80
N LYS A 83 4.72 3.87 2.02
CA LYS A 83 3.73 3.82 3.10
C LYS A 83 3.55 5.18 3.76
N ASP A 84 2.48 5.32 4.52
CA ASP A 84 2.27 6.46 5.40
C ASP A 84 3.47 6.62 6.36
N PRO A 85 3.97 7.87 6.56
CA PRO A 85 5.07 8.14 7.49
C PRO A 85 4.87 7.57 8.88
N GLN A 86 3.64 7.56 9.41
CA GLN A 86 3.32 6.99 10.72
C GLN A 86 3.56 5.47 10.75
N ILE A 87 3.24 4.77 9.64
CA ILE A 87 3.49 3.32 9.50
C ILE A 87 4.98 3.04 9.36
N VAL A 88 5.73 3.94 8.73
CA VAL A 88 7.20 3.83 8.61
C VAL A 88 7.86 4.04 9.96
N ALA A 89 7.45 5.07 10.70
CA ALA A 89 7.99 5.42 12.02
C ALA A 89 7.71 4.34 13.08
N ALA A 90 6.60 3.62 12.98
CA ALA A 90 6.26 2.52 13.90
C ALA A 90 7.23 1.33 13.84
N GLY A 91 8.09 1.27 12.84
CA GLY A 91 9.30 0.43 12.81
C GLY A 91 9.13 -1.08 12.94
N ASN A 92 7.94 -1.61 12.81
CA ASN A 92 7.60 -3.02 13.10
C ASN A 92 8.30 -4.03 12.18
N GLU A 93 9.60 -4.12 12.25
CA GLU A 93 10.33 -5.25 11.67
C GLU A 93 10.15 -6.48 12.58
N SER A 94 9.47 -7.48 12.05
CA SER A 94 9.34 -8.77 12.69
C SER A 94 10.73 -9.41 12.88
N ILE A 95 10.92 -10.16 13.96
CA ILE A 95 12.14 -10.96 14.21
C ILE A 95 12.48 -11.83 12.97
N ILE A 96 11.47 -12.35 12.28
CA ILE A 96 11.60 -13.15 11.06
C ILE A 96 12.31 -12.38 9.93
N GLN A 97 12.11 -11.07 9.84
CA GLN A 97 12.77 -10.23 8.83
C GLN A 97 14.28 -10.07 9.08
N LYS A 98 14.70 -10.11 10.34
CA LYS A 98 16.12 -10.11 10.71
C LYS A 98 16.85 -11.39 10.23
N PHE A 99 16.12 -12.49 10.07
CA PHE A 99 16.65 -13.74 9.50
C PHE A 99 16.53 -13.79 7.95
N GLY A 100 16.22 -12.67 7.31
CA GLY A 100 16.14 -12.58 5.85
C GLY A 100 14.84 -13.13 5.24
N ILE A 101 13.84 -13.47 6.06
CA ILE A 101 12.54 -13.97 5.63
C ILE A 101 11.54 -12.80 5.60
N LEU A 102 10.71 -12.70 4.55
CA LEU A 102 9.74 -11.62 4.36
C LEU A 102 10.39 -10.22 4.44
N ARG A 103 11.56 -10.07 3.81
CA ARG A 103 12.33 -8.81 3.83
C ARG A 103 11.50 -7.68 3.25
N ARG A 104 11.08 -6.76 4.09
CA ARG A 104 10.24 -5.63 3.69
C ARG A 104 10.88 -4.32 4.15
N LYS A 105 11.18 -3.47 3.18
CA LYS A 105 11.57 -2.08 3.42
C LYS A 105 10.36 -1.18 3.18
N LYS A 106 10.12 -0.27 4.11
CA LYS A 106 9.08 0.75 4.00
C LYS A 106 9.75 2.11 3.83
N LEU A 107 9.31 2.90 2.87
CA LEU A 107 9.71 4.29 2.71
C LEU A 107 8.46 5.17 2.82
N PRO A 108 8.59 6.39 3.40
CA PRO A 108 7.46 7.28 3.49
C PRO A 108 7.06 7.79 2.10
N PHE A 109 5.79 7.70 1.75
CA PHE A 109 5.31 8.20 0.45
C PHE A 109 5.42 9.72 0.33
N THR A 110 5.60 10.44 1.45
CA THR A 110 5.82 11.89 1.50
C THR A 110 7.27 12.29 1.21
N ALA A 111 8.20 11.31 1.14
CA ALA A 111 9.60 11.62 0.85
C ALA A 111 9.78 12.19 -0.56
N GLU A 112 10.85 12.96 -0.72
CA GLU A 112 11.20 13.59 -1.98
C GLU A 112 11.62 12.55 -3.03
N PRO A 113 11.36 12.80 -4.34
CA PRO A 113 11.64 11.86 -5.41
C PRO A 113 13.11 11.44 -5.51
N ASP A 114 14.05 12.33 -5.23
CA ASP A 114 15.50 12.06 -5.25
C ASP A 114 15.88 10.96 -4.25
N TYR A 115 15.40 11.10 -3.02
CA TYR A 115 15.60 10.10 -1.97
C TYR A 115 14.95 8.77 -2.32
N LEU A 116 13.70 8.80 -2.84
CA LEU A 116 12.97 7.59 -3.21
C LEU A 116 13.68 6.84 -4.34
N VAL A 117 14.15 7.54 -5.37
CA VAL A 117 14.89 6.97 -6.51
C VAL A 117 16.23 6.37 -6.05
N ALA A 118 16.97 7.09 -5.20
CA ALA A 118 18.24 6.61 -4.66
C ALA A 118 18.05 5.32 -3.84
N GLU A 119 17.07 5.31 -2.94
CA GLU A 119 16.79 4.16 -2.08
C GLU A 119 16.21 2.97 -2.87
N PHE A 120 15.39 3.22 -3.88
CA PHE A 120 14.86 2.21 -4.79
C PHE A 120 15.99 1.51 -5.56
N ASN A 121 16.85 2.30 -6.21
CA ASN A 121 17.98 1.77 -6.99
C ASN A 121 19.02 1.05 -6.12
N LYS A 122 19.24 1.53 -4.89
CA LYS A 122 20.14 0.89 -3.91
C LYS A 122 19.58 -0.42 -3.40
N TYR A 123 18.31 -0.45 -3.05
CA TYR A 123 17.66 -1.63 -2.45
C TYR A 123 17.42 -2.74 -3.47
N LYS A 124 17.12 -2.40 -4.73
CA LYS A 124 16.82 -3.32 -5.83
C LYS A 124 15.77 -4.35 -5.41
N PRO A 125 14.51 -3.93 -5.21
CA PRO A 125 13.47 -4.82 -4.73
C PRO A 125 13.10 -5.88 -5.77
N ASP A 126 12.78 -7.09 -5.31
CA ASP A 126 12.15 -8.12 -6.15
C ASP A 126 10.66 -7.82 -6.37
N PHE A 127 10.05 -7.14 -5.40
CA PHE A 127 8.68 -6.67 -5.50
C PHE A 127 8.55 -5.24 -4.95
N PHE A 128 7.99 -4.36 -5.77
CA PHE A 128 7.79 -2.96 -5.41
C PHE A 128 6.31 -2.60 -5.48
N TYR A 129 5.79 -1.85 -4.51
CA TYR A 129 4.47 -1.27 -4.63
C TYR A 129 4.40 0.17 -4.14
N ALA A 130 3.70 1.00 -4.92
CA ALA A 130 3.60 2.42 -4.70
C ALA A 130 2.26 2.98 -5.21
N HIS A 131 1.91 4.17 -4.78
CA HIS A 131 0.85 4.96 -5.37
C HIS A 131 1.27 5.47 -6.74
N LYS A 132 0.32 5.54 -7.69
CA LYS A 132 0.54 6.02 -9.05
C LYS A 132 1.27 7.37 -9.08
N THR A 133 0.72 8.35 -8.36
CA THR A 133 1.26 9.71 -8.34
C THR A 133 2.73 9.74 -7.91
N LYS A 134 3.11 8.98 -6.87
CA LYS A 134 4.52 8.91 -6.43
C LYS A 134 5.42 8.21 -7.44
N LEU A 135 4.90 7.18 -8.08
CA LEU A 135 5.64 6.47 -9.11
C LEU A 135 5.95 7.37 -10.31
N LEU A 136 4.97 8.16 -10.75
CA LEU A 136 5.17 9.16 -11.81
C LEU A 136 6.18 10.24 -11.41
N GLN A 137 6.15 10.70 -10.16
CA GLN A 137 7.14 11.66 -9.65
C GLN A 137 8.57 11.08 -9.63
N MET A 138 8.73 9.83 -9.26
CA MET A 138 10.03 9.13 -9.30
C MET A 138 10.54 8.99 -10.73
N ILE A 139 9.67 8.64 -11.67
CA ILE A 139 10.01 8.51 -13.09
C ILE A 139 10.40 9.86 -13.68
N ASP A 140 9.60 10.91 -13.44
CA ASP A 140 9.90 12.28 -13.92
C ASP A 140 11.23 12.79 -13.39
N TYR A 141 11.51 12.57 -12.10
CA TYR A 141 12.80 12.92 -11.50
C TYR A 141 13.97 12.15 -12.15
N ALA A 142 13.80 10.84 -12.34
CA ALA A 142 14.82 10.01 -12.95
C ALA A 142 15.10 10.43 -14.41
N GLU A 143 14.06 10.74 -15.19
CA GLU A 143 14.19 11.22 -16.58
C GLU A 143 14.92 12.56 -16.65
N LYS A 144 14.51 13.54 -15.83
CA LYS A 144 15.13 14.88 -15.79
C LYS A 144 16.62 14.85 -15.40
N ASN A 145 17.00 13.87 -14.58
CA ASN A 145 18.38 13.75 -14.10
C ASN A 145 19.18 12.65 -14.82
N SER A 146 18.64 12.06 -15.89
CA SER A 146 19.28 10.97 -16.66
C SER A 146 19.67 9.76 -15.79
N ILE A 147 18.84 9.46 -14.78
CA ILE A 147 19.03 8.32 -13.88
C ILE A 147 18.27 7.11 -14.41
N THR A 148 18.94 6.00 -14.62
CA THR A 148 18.28 4.73 -14.95
C THR A 148 17.67 4.14 -13.69
N LEU A 149 16.36 3.85 -13.74
CA LEU A 149 15.67 3.13 -12.68
C LEU A 149 15.97 1.63 -12.77
N TYR A 150 16.09 1.00 -11.62
CA TYR A 150 16.14 -0.45 -11.54
C TYR A 150 14.80 -1.04 -12.01
N HIS A 151 14.84 -2.13 -12.77
CA HIS A 151 13.66 -2.86 -13.22
C HIS A 151 13.37 -3.99 -12.23
N PRO A 152 12.36 -3.85 -11.36
CA PRO A 152 12.00 -4.91 -10.42
C PRO A 152 11.34 -6.08 -11.18
N PRO A 153 11.56 -7.33 -10.76
CA PRO A 153 10.88 -8.49 -11.35
C PRO A 153 9.35 -8.38 -11.31
N ALA A 154 8.81 -7.64 -10.34
CA ALA A 154 7.38 -7.38 -10.23
C ALA A 154 7.10 -6.07 -9.48
N TYR A 155 6.05 -5.35 -9.88
CA TYR A 155 5.60 -4.17 -9.15
C TYR A 155 4.09 -3.99 -9.23
N ALA A 156 3.52 -3.38 -8.20
CA ALA A 156 2.10 -3.09 -8.10
C ALA A 156 1.85 -1.59 -7.92
N VAL A 157 0.88 -1.07 -8.64
CA VAL A 157 0.36 0.28 -8.45
C VAL A 157 -0.95 0.20 -7.69
N ILE A 158 -1.05 0.94 -6.59
CA ILE A 158 -2.15 0.83 -5.63
C ILE A 158 -2.89 2.15 -5.46
N SER A 159 -4.16 2.02 -5.02
CA SER A 159 -5.01 3.12 -4.52
C SER A 159 -5.40 4.20 -5.52
N GLU A 160 -5.01 4.10 -6.78
CA GLU A 160 -5.33 5.08 -7.81
C GLU A 160 -5.65 4.37 -9.13
N MET A 161 -6.60 4.90 -9.88
CA MET A 161 -6.89 4.36 -11.22
C MET A 161 -5.72 4.61 -12.16
N ILE A 162 -5.37 3.60 -12.94
CA ILE A 162 -4.31 3.67 -13.93
C ILE A 162 -4.96 3.77 -15.31
N SER A 163 -4.54 4.76 -16.09
CA SER A 163 -4.88 4.87 -17.50
C SER A 163 -3.93 4.01 -18.36
N GLU A 164 -4.33 3.70 -19.57
CA GLU A 164 -3.46 3.04 -20.55
C GLU A 164 -2.14 3.81 -20.78
N GLN A 165 -2.22 5.15 -20.72
CA GLN A 165 -1.04 6.00 -20.85
C GLN A 165 -0.08 5.83 -19.67
N ASP A 166 -0.61 5.80 -18.44
CA ASP A 166 0.19 5.56 -17.24
C ASP A 166 0.89 4.20 -17.31
N GLU A 167 0.15 3.17 -17.74
CA GLU A 167 0.68 1.82 -17.86
C GLU A 167 1.83 1.74 -18.87
N LYS A 168 1.72 2.41 -20.02
CA LYS A 168 2.82 2.51 -21.01
C LYS A 168 4.06 3.16 -20.41
N VAL A 169 3.88 4.24 -19.63
CA VAL A 169 4.99 4.90 -18.95
C VAL A 169 5.63 3.96 -17.94
N PHE A 170 4.84 3.28 -17.10
CA PHE A 170 5.39 2.35 -16.11
C PHE A 170 6.15 1.20 -16.75
N ARG A 171 5.61 0.59 -17.81
CA ARG A 171 6.30 -0.48 -18.54
C ARG A 171 7.64 -0.02 -19.13
N LYS A 172 7.69 1.19 -19.70
CA LYS A 172 8.92 1.76 -20.24
C LYS A 172 10.04 1.88 -19.19
N TYR A 173 9.71 2.30 -17.95
CA TYR A 173 10.70 2.63 -16.93
C TYR A 173 10.93 1.54 -15.88
N LEU A 174 10.00 0.63 -15.68
CA LEU A 174 10.05 -0.40 -14.63
C LEU A 174 9.93 -1.83 -15.16
N GLY A 175 9.61 -2.01 -16.45
CA GLY A 175 9.42 -3.33 -17.06
C GLY A 175 7.97 -3.79 -17.13
N ASP A 176 7.74 -4.96 -17.70
CA ASP A 176 6.41 -5.42 -18.13
C ASP A 176 5.56 -6.07 -17.03
N HIS A 177 6.14 -6.44 -15.89
CA HIS A 177 5.45 -7.16 -14.82
C HIS A 177 4.75 -6.22 -13.84
N ILE A 178 3.72 -5.52 -14.33
CA ILE A 178 2.86 -4.63 -13.55
C ILE A 178 1.60 -5.36 -13.07
N PHE A 179 1.20 -5.09 -11.83
CA PHE A 179 -0.08 -5.51 -11.24
C PHE A 179 -0.90 -4.28 -10.85
N THR A 180 -2.16 -4.30 -11.22
CA THR A 180 -3.11 -3.22 -10.97
C THR A 180 -4.32 -3.71 -10.19
#